data_5b17c895617db5c92af4788ca6579d00
#
_entry.id   5b17c895617db5c92af4788ca6579d00
#
_cell.length_a   1.000
_cell.length_b   1.000
_cell.length_c   1.000
_cell.angle_alpha   90.00
_cell.angle_beta   90.00
_cell.angle_gamma   90.00
#
_symmetry.space_group_name_H-M   'P 1'
#
loop_
_entity.id
_entity.type
_entity.pdbx_description
1 polymer ?
#
loop_
_entity_poly.entity_id
_entity_poly.type
_entity_poly.pdbx_seq_one_letter_code
_entity_poly.pdbx_strand_id
1 'polypeptide(L)'
;MSSAIATELRVNPFLHIDAERIYNPITDRELLAGDPEFRALRRAIDGDEIDEHLERDGWLVRGDVAKLHRLKIVSLETMTACNQKCYFCPVSIAPREDYDMPVELFARIVNQLTAYRDTLESVFLQSYNEPTLDRRFVDFCRTLFAAKLPVAVLSNGSGLTAAKVDALIEAGPLHYICINLSTLDRERYIRDRGEDHLPAVLRNLDYVKSRPLAKVMKIVVLGTGDANHDADFEAITARFAGSRFAVERHVVMDRAGWLDVGLKPDAPKRNLAGCDNLGSRPLQHLHITPRGECVLCCEDYDEKYVVGDLTRNTVAEVLEGAELGTMRKWVYGIEEAPDDFMCRDCVFARTRE
;
A
#
# COMPACT_ATOMS: atom_id res chain seq x y z
N MET A 1 4.59 -38.12 5.66
CA MET A 1 4.82 -37.57 4.30
C MET A 1 5.28 -36.09 4.30
N SER A 2 5.69 -35.54 5.45
CA SER A 2 6.00 -34.08 5.58
C SER A 2 7.49 -33.72 5.45
N SER A 3 8.41 -34.64 5.29
CA SER A 3 9.85 -34.31 5.31
C SER A 3 10.56 -34.28 3.94
N ALA A 4 9.93 -34.78 2.89
CA ALA A 4 10.53 -34.82 1.55
C ALA A 4 10.30 -33.54 0.72
N ILE A 5 9.23 -32.78 1.03
CA ILE A 5 8.88 -31.54 0.31
C ILE A 5 9.84 -30.37 0.69
N ALA A 6 10.54 -30.49 1.81
CA ALA A 6 11.39 -29.40 2.33
C ALA A 6 12.74 -29.22 1.62
N THR A 7 13.15 -30.12 0.74
CA THR A 7 14.50 -30.16 0.15
C THR A 7 14.54 -29.98 -1.37
N GLU A 8 13.42 -30.10 -2.05
CA GLU A 8 13.38 -29.98 -3.51
C GLU A 8 13.47 -28.53 -3.97
N LEU A 9 14.42 -28.27 -4.85
CA LEU A 9 14.61 -26.96 -5.49
C LEU A 9 13.56 -26.78 -6.59
N ARG A 10 12.87 -25.67 -6.61
CA ARG A 10 11.82 -25.36 -7.59
C ARG A 10 11.82 -23.89 -7.98
N VAL A 11 11.25 -23.54 -9.11
CA VAL A 11 11.00 -22.16 -9.50
C VAL A 11 10.16 -21.47 -8.42
N ASN A 12 10.58 -20.26 -8.05
CA ASN A 12 9.81 -19.46 -7.09
C ASN A 12 8.42 -19.14 -7.67
N PRO A 13 7.33 -19.60 -7.07
CA PRO A 13 5.99 -19.45 -7.63
C PRO A 13 5.44 -18.01 -7.54
N PHE A 14 6.14 -17.12 -6.84
CA PHE A 14 5.75 -15.72 -6.67
C PHE A 14 6.37 -14.78 -7.70
N LEU A 15 7.02 -15.28 -8.73
CA LEU A 15 7.58 -14.46 -9.78
C LEU A 15 6.48 -13.82 -10.64
N HIS A 16 6.68 -12.54 -10.99
CA HIS A 16 5.92 -11.89 -12.04
C HIS A 16 6.63 -12.15 -13.37
N ILE A 17 6.01 -12.94 -14.23
CA ILE A 17 6.61 -13.43 -15.47
C ILE A 17 5.91 -12.78 -16.66
N ASP A 18 6.64 -11.96 -17.40
CA ASP A 18 6.22 -11.36 -18.66
C ASP A 18 7.13 -11.82 -19.80
N ALA A 19 6.81 -11.50 -21.05
CA ALA A 19 7.60 -11.95 -22.21
C ALA A 19 9.06 -11.46 -22.17
N GLU A 20 9.30 -10.25 -21.70
CA GLU A 20 10.61 -9.58 -21.72
C GLU A 20 11.21 -9.36 -20.33
N ARG A 21 10.46 -9.68 -19.27
CA ARG A 21 10.84 -9.37 -17.88
C ARG A 21 10.37 -10.47 -16.95
N ILE A 22 11.22 -10.82 -15.98
CA ILE A 22 10.84 -11.60 -14.80
C ILE A 22 11.20 -10.77 -13.56
N TYR A 23 10.23 -10.49 -12.70
CA TYR A 23 10.43 -9.75 -11.46
C TYR A 23 10.17 -10.65 -10.25
N ASN A 24 11.06 -10.56 -9.27
CA ASN A 24 10.94 -11.28 -8.00
C ASN A 24 10.56 -10.31 -6.87
N PRO A 25 9.30 -10.29 -6.42
CA PRO A 25 8.86 -9.38 -5.36
C PRO A 25 9.44 -9.70 -3.98
N ILE A 26 10.04 -10.90 -3.78
CA ILE A 26 10.70 -11.24 -2.51
C ILE A 26 12.09 -10.60 -2.41
N THR A 27 12.85 -10.62 -3.49
CA THR A 27 14.22 -10.07 -3.52
C THR A 27 14.29 -8.66 -4.12
N ASP A 28 13.21 -8.20 -4.74
CA ASP A 28 13.12 -6.92 -5.45
C ASP A 28 14.06 -6.83 -6.65
N ARG A 29 14.35 -7.99 -7.25
CA ARG A 29 15.21 -8.10 -8.42
C ARG A 29 14.42 -8.35 -9.68
N GLU A 30 14.98 -7.95 -10.80
CA GLU A 30 14.42 -8.24 -12.12
C GLU A 30 15.48 -8.82 -13.06
N LEU A 31 15.02 -9.62 -14.02
CA LEU A 31 15.78 -10.11 -15.17
C LEU A 31 15.07 -9.63 -16.44
N LEU A 32 15.85 -9.16 -17.38
CA LEU A 32 15.37 -8.75 -18.70
C LEU A 32 15.73 -9.82 -19.74
N ALA A 33 14.99 -9.86 -20.85
CA ALA A 33 15.14 -10.89 -21.90
C ALA A 33 16.57 -11.03 -22.46
N GLY A 34 17.42 -9.98 -22.35
CA GLY A 34 18.83 -10.00 -22.71
C GLY A 34 19.75 -10.76 -21.76
N ASP A 35 19.32 -10.94 -20.50
CA ASP A 35 20.16 -11.51 -19.46
C ASP A 35 20.36 -13.02 -19.63
N PRO A 36 21.56 -13.56 -19.39
CA PRO A 36 21.78 -15.00 -19.42
C PRO A 36 20.89 -15.76 -18.45
N GLU A 37 20.72 -15.23 -17.22
CA GLU A 37 19.88 -15.79 -16.16
C GLU A 37 18.41 -15.81 -16.54
N PHE A 38 17.93 -14.81 -17.31
CA PHE A 38 16.56 -14.81 -17.83
C PHE A 38 16.27 -16.06 -18.65
N ARG A 39 17.19 -16.37 -19.59
CA ARG A 39 17.04 -17.57 -20.45
C ARG A 39 17.13 -18.87 -19.66
N ALA A 40 18.03 -18.94 -18.68
CA ALA A 40 18.15 -20.11 -17.80
C ALA A 40 16.87 -20.31 -16.97
N LEU A 41 16.33 -19.22 -16.38
CA LEU A 41 15.11 -19.28 -15.60
C LEU A 41 13.88 -19.63 -16.46
N ARG A 42 13.79 -19.10 -17.68
CA ARG A 42 12.70 -19.48 -18.63
C ARG A 42 12.73 -20.97 -18.93
N ARG A 43 13.89 -21.57 -19.20
CA ARG A 43 13.99 -23.02 -19.39
C ARG A 43 13.52 -23.81 -18.16
N ALA A 44 13.93 -23.37 -16.96
CA ALA A 44 13.47 -24.01 -15.71
C ALA A 44 11.94 -23.88 -15.52
N ILE A 45 11.33 -22.73 -15.91
CA ILE A 45 9.88 -22.53 -15.90
C ILE A 45 9.18 -23.49 -16.88
N ASP A 46 9.79 -23.72 -18.05
CA ASP A 46 9.27 -24.61 -19.10
C ASP A 46 9.51 -26.11 -18.81
N GLY A 47 10.15 -26.44 -17.66
CA GLY A 47 10.36 -27.81 -17.20
C GLY A 47 11.67 -28.44 -17.62
N ASP A 48 12.60 -27.64 -18.14
CA ASP A 48 13.97 -28.07 -18.47
C ASP A 48 14.87 -28.16 -17.21
N GLU A 49 16.16 -28.41 -17.44
CA GLU A 49 17.17 -28.51 -16.38
C GLU A 49 17.25 -27.24 -15.52
N ILE A 50 17.26 -27.44 -14.20
CA ILE A 50 17.34 -26.37 -13.21
C ILE A 50 18.84 -26.00 -13.00
N ASP A 51 19.19 -24.73 -13.26
CA ASP A 51 20.47 -24.16 -12.91
C ASP A 51 20.45 -23.70 -11.43
N GLU A 52 21.12 -24.43 -10.55
CA GLU A 52 21.14 -24.16 -9.10
C GLU A 52 21.71 -22.76 -8.74
N HIS A 53 22.47 -22.12 -9.62
CA HIS A 53 22.96 -20.76 -9.40
C HIS A 53 21.82 -19.73 -9.23
N LEU A 54 20.66 -20.01 -9.79
CA LEU A 54 19.47 -19.17 -9.68
C LEU A 54 18.85 -19.18 -8.26
N GLU A 55 19.23 -20.11 -7.39
CA GLU A 55 18.78 -20.16 -5.98
C GLU A 55 19.32 -18.96 -5.19
N ARG A 56 20.57 -18.54 -5.43
CA ARG A 56 21.23 -17.44 -4.69
C ARG A 56 20.43 -16.15 -4.71
N ASP A 57 19.78 -15.88 -5.82
CA ASP A 57 19.03 -14.65 -6.05
C ASP A 57 17.52 -14.82 -5.84
N GLY A 58 17.12 -16.00 -5.32
CA GLY A 58 15.73 -16.29 -4.98
C GLY A 58 14.82 -16.57 -6.17
N TRP A 59 15.39 -16.82 -7.38
CA TRP A 59 14.63 -17.25 -8.54
C TRP A 59 14.14 -18.69 -8.39
N LEU A 60 14.92 -19.48 -7.70
CA LEU A 60 14.56 -20.81 -7.23
C LEU A 60 14.48 -20.79 -5.70
N VAL A 61 13.61 -21.62 -5.15
CA VAL A 61 13.37 -21.67 -3.71
C VAL A 61 13.22 -23.12 -3.22
N ARG A 62 13.51 -23.31 -1.92
CA ARG A 62 13.25 -24.56 -1.18
C ARG A 62 12.25 -24.31 -0.06
N GLY A 63 11.64 -25.34 0.45
CA GLY A 63 10.83 -25.29 1.65
C GLY A 63 9.42 -24.72 1.44
N ASP A 64 8.85 -24.17 2.50
CA ASP A 64 7.47 -23.68 2.54
C ASP A 64 7.37 -22.26 1.96
N VAL A 65 6.95 -22.19 0.70
CA VAL A 65 6.78 -20.90 0.01
C VAL A 65 5.72 -20.00 0.65
N ALA A 66 4.76 -20.54 1.38
CA ALA A 66 3.73 -19.75 2.05
C ALA A 66 4.31 -18.73 3.05
N LYS A 67 5.51 -19.00 3.57
CA LYS A 67 6.24 -18.13 4.51
C LYS A 67 7.13 -17.09 3.85
N LEU A 68 7.34 -17.17 2.54
CA LEU A 68 8.17 -16.20 1.84
C LEU A 68 7.51 -14.83 1.81
N HIS A 69 8.24 -13.83 2.26
CA HIS A 69 7.81 -12.43 2.26
C HIS A 69 9.00 -11.48 2.33
N ARG A 70 8.76 -10.20 2.01
CA ARG A 70 9.69 -9.10 2.23
C ARG A 70 8.90 -7.86 2.65
N LEU A 71 8.80 -7.60 3.93
CA LEU A 71 8.03 -6.46 4.42
C LEU A 71 8.70 -5.14 4.03
N LYS A 72 8.08 -4.37 3.13
CA LYS A 72 8.54 -3.08 2.63
C LYS A 72 7.65 -1.93 3.09
N ILE A 73 6.34 -2.16 3.17
CA ILE A 73 5.36 -1.13 3.47
C ILE A 73 4.42 -1.60 4.57
N VAL A 74 4.19 -0.74 5.54
CA VAL A 74 3.17 -0.94 6.57
C VAL A 74 2.16 0.19 6.50
N SER A 75 0.87 -0.15 6.45
CA SER A 75 -0.23 0.77 6.73
C SER A 75 -0.70 0.52 8.15
N LEU A 76 -0.46 1.45 9.04
CA LEU A 76 -0.82 1.40 10.45
C LEU A 76 -1.89 2.45 10.71
N GLU A 77 -3.15 2.06 10.58
CA GLU A 77 -4.27 2.96 10.77
C GLU A 77 -4.48 3.23 12.27
N THR A 78 -4.35 4.50 12.69
CA THR A 78 -4.36 4.86 14.11
C THR A 78 -5.76 5.21 14.65
N MET A 79 -6.70 5.46 13.76
CA MET A 79 -8.10 5.77 14.06
C MET A 79 -8.96 5.49 12.83
N THR A 80 -10.28 5.36 12.99
CA THR A 80 -11.20 5.16 11.86
C THR A 80 -11.72 6.47 11.26
N ALA A 81 -11.63 7.59 11.98
CA ALA A 81 -12.29 8.82 11.59
C ALA A 81 -11.64 9.52 10.40
N CYS A 82 -12.49 10.02 9.51
CA CYS A 82 -12.13 10.94 8.44
C CYS A 82 -13.16 12.07 8.36
N ASN A 83 -12.73 13.30 8.10
CA ASN A 83 -13.62 14.46 7.98
C ASN A 83 -14.09 14.71 6.53
N GLN A 84 -13.92 13.75 5.63
CA GLN A 84 -14.40 13.81 4.25
C GLN A 84 -15.18 12.55 3.90
N LYS A 85 -16.06 12.69 2.90
CA LYS A 85 -16.86 11.61 2.31
C LYS A 85 -16.63 11.57 0.79
N CYS A 86 -15.38 11.31 0.40
CA CYS A 86 -14.97 11.36 -1.00
C CYS A 86 -15.68 10.28 -1.82
N TYR A 87 -16.21 10.61 -3.00
CA TYR A 87 -16.94 9.67 -3.86
C TYR A 87 -16.12 8.43 -4.27
N PHE A 88 -14.80 8.53 -4.22
CA PHE A 88 -13.86 7.44 -4.55
C PHE A 88 -13.36 6.68 -3.29
N CYS A 89 -14.00 6.85 -2.14
CA CYS A 89 -13.63 6.19 -0.89
C CYS A 89 -14.85 5.47 -0.29
N PRO A 90 -14.74 4.20 0.09
CA PRO A 90 -15.83 3.44 0.69
C PRO A 90 -16.46 4.08 1.94
N VAL A 91 -15.70 4.88 2.70
CA VAL A 91 -16.20 5.66 3.85
C VAL A 91 -17.42 6.52 3.50
N SER A 92 -17.56 6.95 2.23
CA SER A 92 -18.69 7.78 1.78
C SER A 92 -20.03 7.04 1.80
N ILE A 93 -20.02 5.73 1.58
CA ILE A 93 -21.21 4.87 1.47
C ILE A 93 -21.38 3.92 2.65
N ALA A 94 -20.30 3.55 3.32
CA ALA A 94 -20.29 2.66 4.47
C ALA A 94 -19.35 3.20 5.57
N PRO A 95 -19.75 4.28 6.30
CA PRO A 95 -18.91 4.86 7.35
C PRO A 95 -18.71 3.85 8.47
N ARG A 96 -17.45 3.78 8.97
CA ARG A 96 -17.10 2.91 10.10
C ARG A 96 -17.40 3.59 11.42
N GLU A 97 -17.63 2.78 12.46
CA GLU A 97 -17.72 3.26 13.84
C GLU A 97 -16.40 3.92 14.27
N ASP A 98 -16.48 5.02 15.01
CA ASP A 98 -15.31 5.72 15.52
C ASP A 98 -14.53 4.84 16.49
N TYR A 99 -13.25 4.66 16.22
CA TYR A 99 -12.33 3.90 17.06
C TYR A 99 -10.91 4.45 16.95
N ASP A 100 -10.28 4.60 18.10
CA ASP A 100 -8.89 5.04 18.23
C ASP A 100 -8.02 3.88 18.70
N MET A 101 -6.92 3.59 17.99
CA MET A 101 -5.94 2.59 18.41
C MET A 101 -5.38 2.93 19.79
N PRO A 102 -5.35 1.98 20.76
CA PRO A 102 -4.67 2.19 22.03
C PRO A 102 -3.18 2.51 21.84
N VAL A 103 -2.67 3.48 22.62
CA VAL A 103 -1.27 3.93 22.54
C VAL A 103 -0.29 2.79 22.82
N GLU A 104 -0.65 1.90 23.73
CA GLU A 104 0.14 0.74 24.11
C GLU A 104 0.24 -0.28 22.97
N LEU A 105 -0.86 -0.47 22.21
CA LEU A 105 -0.88 -1.31 21.03
C LEU A 105 0.02 -0.71 19.94
N PHE A 106 -0.11 0.59 19.68
CA PHE A 106 0.75 1.29 18.73
C PHE A 106 2.23 1.12 19.09
N ALA A 107 2.61 1.40 20.35
CA ALA A 107 4.00 1.28 20.80
C ALA A 107 4.54 -0.14 20.66
N ARG A 108 3.72 -1.16 20.97
CA ARG A 108 4.08 -2.57 20.81
C ARG A 108 4.31 -2.95 19.35
N ILE A 109 3.43 -2.49 18.44
CA ILE A 109 3.58 -2.71 17.00
C ILE A 109 4.85 -2.04 16.50
N VAL A 110 5.08 -0.76 16.82
CA VAL A 110 6.28 -0.02 16.41
C VAL A 110 7.56 -0.72 16.88
N ASN A 111 7.57 -1.22 18.13
CA ASN A 111 8.73 -1.97 18.63
C ASN A 111 9.01 -3.24 17.79
N GLN A 112 7.99 -3.98 17.40
CA GLN A 112 8.16 -5.17 16.56
C GLN A 112 8.60 -4.83 15.13
N LEU A 113 8.13 -3.73 14.55
CA LEU A 113 8.54 -3.25 13.23
C LEU A 113 10.04 -2.90 13.18
N THR A 114 10.68 -2.68 14.31
CA THR A 114 12.14 -2.41 14.35
C THR A 114 12.98 -3.58 13.83
N ALA A 115 12.46 -4.81 13.86
CA ALA A 115 13.13 -5.97 13.29
C ALA A 115 13.20 -5.94 11.75
N TYR A 116 12.39 -5.09 11.10
CA TYR A 116 12.27 -4.99 9.65
C TYR A 116 12.87 -3.69 9.08
N ARG A 117 13.67 -2.95 9.87
CA ARG A 117 14.23 -1.64 9.45
C ARG A 117 14.96 -1.68 8.11
N ASP A 118 15.68 -2.77 7.86
CA ASP A 118 16.51 -2.90 6.66
C ASP A 118 15.69 -3.12 5.38
N THR A 119 14.44 -3.53 5.52
CA THR A 119 13.54 -3.79 4.39
C THR A 119 12.40 -2.77 4.30
N LEU A 120 12.05 -2.10 5.41
CA LEU A 120 10.96 -1.14 5.43
C LEU A 120 11.32 0.15 4.69
N GLU A 121 10.53 0.45 3.68
CA GLU A 121 10.60 1.68 2.89
C GLU A 121 9.64 2.76 3.39
N SER A 122 8.49 2.34 3.95
CA SER A 122 7.49 3.28 4.46
C SER A 122 6.58 2.66 5.53
N VAL A 123 6.31 3.44 6.57
CA VAL A 123 5.24 3.17 7.55
C VAL A 123 4.22 4.30 7.43
N PHE A 124 3.08 4.01 6.85
CA PHE A 124 1.97 4.93 6.67
C PHE A 124 1.05 4.92 7.89
N LEU A 125 0.71 6.10 8.44
CA LEU A 125 -0.23 6.24 9.56
C LEU A 125 -1.69 6.35 9.09
N GLN A 126 -2.01 5.69 7.98
CA GLN A 126 -3.33 5.75 7.39
C GLN A 126 -3.71 4.46 6.66
N SER A 127 -5.03 4.28 6.51
CA SER A 127 -5.72 3.46 5.51
C SER A 127 -6.91 4.24 4.96
N TYR A 128 -8.02 4.26 5.67
CA TYR A 128 -9.25 4.99 5.30
C TYR A 128 -9.55 6.19 6.19
N ASN A 129 -8.69 6.50 7.13
CA ASN A 129 -8.78 7.65 8.03
C ASN A 129 -8.11 8.91 7.44
N GLU A 130 -8.30 10.05 8.10
CA GLU A 130 -7.44 11.23 7.93
C GLU A 130 -6.48 11.34 9.13
N PRO A 131 -5.23 10.91 9.00
CA PRO A 131 -4.31 10.78 10.14
C PRO A 131 -4.01 12.11 10.83
N THR A 132 -4.06 13.23 10.10
CA THR A 132 -3.76 14.54 10.68
C THR A 132 -4.86 15.07 11.61
N LEU A 133 -6.01 14.42 11.70
CA LEU A 133 -7.05 14.73 12.68
C LEU A 133 -6.76 14.09 14.04
N ASP A 134 -6.01 13.01 14.09
CA ASP A 134 -5.62 12.38 15.34
C ASP A 134 -4.81 13.38 16.20
N ARG A 135 -5.25 13.60 17.43
CA ARG A 135 -4.55 14.50 18.36
C ARG A 135 -3.16 13.98 18.72
N ARG A 136 -2.95 12.67 18.61
CA ARG A 136 -1.70 11.95 18.91
C ARG A 136 -0.77 11.86 17.69
N PHE A 137 -1.19 12.36 16.53
CA PHE A 137 -0.48 12.18 15.26
C PHE A 137 0.99 12.56 15.33
N VAL A 138 1.31 13.72 15.91
CA VAL A 138 2.70 14.18 16.04
C VAL A 138 3.50 13.28 16.98
N ASP A 139 2.89 12.80 18.06
CA ASP A 139 3.56 11.92 19.03
C ASP A 139 3.78 10.52 18.44
N PHE A 140 2.86 10.04 17.63
CA PHE A 140 3.05 8.80 16.86
C PHE A 140 4.19 8.94 15.85
N CYS A 141 4.29 10.06 15.14
CA CYS A 141 5.42 10.34 14.28
C CYS A 141 6.74 10.37 15.08
N ARG A 142 6.80 11.03 16.23
CA ARG A 142 7.96 11.04 17.13
C ARG A 142 8.40 9.64 17.56
N THR A 143 7.42 8.79 17.90
CA THR A 143 7.69 7.38 18.29
C THR A 143 8.32 6.60 17.13
N LEU A 144 7.80 6.77 15.91
CA LEU A 144 8.36 6.15 14.71
C LEU A 144 9.75 6.68 14.37
N PHE A 145 9.98 8.00 14.50
CA PHE A 145 11.32 8.60 14.30
C PHE A 145 12.34 8.07 15.31
N ALA A 146 11.95 7.98 16.59
CA ALA A 146 12.81 7.41 17.63
C ALA A 146 13.17 5.93 17.34
N ALA A 147 12.22 5.19 16.75
CA ALA A 147 12.42 3.83 16.28
C ALA A 147 13.22 3.74 14.97
N LYS A 148 13.60 4.86 14.34
CA LYS A 148 14.29 4.97 13.05
C LYS A 148 13.51 4.29 11.90
N LEU A 149 12.19 4.39 11.93
CA LEU A 149 11.31 3.88 10.88
C LEU A 149 10.95 4.99 9.89
N PRO A 150 10.83 4.70 8.58
CA PRO A 150 10.55 5.69 7.55
C PRO A 150 9.06 6.09 7.57
N VAL A 151 8.71 7.20 8.21
CA VAL A 151 7.32 7.67 8.35
C VAL A 151 6.80 8.24 7.06
N ALA A 152 5.67 7.73 6.60
CA ALA A 152 4.95 8.20 5.43
C ALA A 152 3.52 8.64 5.80
N VAL A 153 3.00 9.64 5.09
CA VAL A 153 1.67 10.19 5.35
C VAL A 153 0.94 10.40 4.04
N LEU A 154 -0.28 9.88 3.94
CA LEU A 154 -1.27 10.33 2.97
C LEU A 154 -2.34 11.13 3.72
N SER A 155 -2.70 12.30 3.21
CA SER A 155 -3.62 13.21 3.88
C SER A 155 -4.46 13.98 2.88
N ASN A 156 -5.66 14.38 3.30
CA ASN A 156 -6.46 15.35 2.59
C ASN A 156 -6.01 16.81 2.81
N GLY A 157 -5.00 17.03 3.66
CA GLY A 157 -4.38 18.31 3.94
C GLY A 157 -5.13 19.22 4.91
N SER A 158 -6.37 18.87 5.31
CA SER A 158 -7.20 19.75 6.13
C SER A 158 -6.67 19.93 7.55
N GLY A 159 -6.06 18.88 8.12
CA GLY A 159 -5.52 18.88 9.47
C GLY A 159 -4.04 19.27 9.58
N LEU A 160 -3.35 19.60 8.48
CA LEU A 160 -1.94 20.02 8.44
C LEU A 160 -1.78 21.49 8.85
N THR A 161 -2.19 21.83 10.05
CA THR A 161 -2.05 23.19 10.60
C THR A 161 -0.57 23.60 10.73
N ALA A 162 -0.30 24.91 10.72
CA ALA A 162 1.06 25.43 10.90
C ALA A 162 1.74 24.85 12.14
N ALA A 163 1.03 24.77 13.26
CA ALA A 163 1.56 24.21 14.52
C ALA A 163 1.96 22.74 14.39
N LYS A 164 1.15 21.90 13.69
CA LYS A 164 1.53 20.50 13.43
C LYS A 164 2.72 20.38 12.51
N VAL A 165 2.75 21.20 11.46
CA VAL A 165 3.87 21.23 10.51
C VAL A 165 5.17 21.59 11.22
N ASP A 166 5.17 22.64 12.04
CA ASP A 166 6.36 23.08 12.78
C ASP A 166 6.80 21.99 13.78
N ALA A 167 5.87 21.38 14.52
CA ALA A 167 6.18 20.30 15.45
C ALA A 167 6.72 19.03 14.76
N LEU A 168 6.28 18.74 13.55
CA LEU A 168 6.83 17.63 12.75
C LEU A 168 8.24 17.95 12.25
N ILE A 169 8.46 19.15 11.73
CA ILE A 169 9.80 19.58 11.25
C ILE A 169 10.80 19.55 12.41
N GLU A 170 10.40 19.99 13.61
CA GLU A 170 11.22 19.95 14.82
C GLU A 170 11.53 18.52 15.25
N ALA A 171 10.55 17.62 15.19
CA ALA A 171 10.71 16.22 15.56
C ALA A 171 11.59 15.41 14.60
N GLY A 172 11.61 15.79 13.32
CA GLY A 172 12.35 15.16 12.23
C GLY A 172 11.51 15.10 10.94
N PRO A 173 12.15 15.15 9.76
CA PRO A 173 11.40 15.14 8.50
C PRO A 173 10.73 13.80 8.29
N LEU A 174 9.50 13.83 7.78
CA LEU A 174 8.84 12.65 7.23
C LEU A 174 9.68 12.08 6.08
N HIS A 175 9.59 10.77 5.85
CA HIS A 175 10.16 10.16 4.66
C HIS A 175 9.38 10.59 3.41
N TYR A 176 8.06 10.55 3.51
CA TYR A 176 7.14 10.83 2.40
C TYR A 176 5.87 11.51 2.92
N ILE A 177 5.36 12.49 2.16
CA ILE A 177 4.01 13.01 2.33
C ILE A 177 3.34 13.17 0.98
N CYS A 178 2.10 12.72 0.89
CA CYS A 178 1.25 12.90 -0.27
C CYS A 178 -0.08 13.55 0.14
N ILE A 179 -0.42 14.64 -0.51
CA ILE A 179 -1.68 15.34 -0.31
C ILE A 179 -2.63 15.01 -1.45
N ASN A 180 -3.80 14.56 -1.10
CA ASN A 180 -4.85 14.31 -2.07
C ASN A 180 -5.68 15.58 -2.29
N LEU A 181 -5.39 16.31 -3.38
CA LEU A 181 -6.08 17.54 -3.80
C LEU A 181 -6.61 17.37 -5.23
N SER A 182 -7.92 17.12 -5.38
CA SER A 182 -8.50 16.77 -6.68
C SER A 182 -8.81 17.99 -7.57
N THR A 183 -9.10 19.16 -6.99
CA THR A 183 -9.49 20.35 -7.73
C THR A 183 -9.26 21.63 -6.93
N LEU A 184 -9.13 22.77 -7.61
CA LEU A 184 -9.16 24.12 -7.03
C LEU A 184 -10.54 24.76 -7.11
N ASP A 185 -11.49 24.16 -7.81
CA ASP A 185 -12.88 24.59 -7.87
C ASP A 185 -13.61 24.17 -6.59
N ARG A 186 -14.11 25.16 -5.83
CA ARG A 186 -14.72 24.92 -4.51
C ARG A 186 -16.01 24.13 -4.58
N GLU A 187 -16.85 24.37 -5.59
CA GLU A 187 -18.13 23.66 -5.74
C GLU A 187 -17.90 22.20 -6.10
N ARG A 188 -16.97 21.93 -7.01
CA ARG A 188 -16.55 20.56 -7.32
C ARG A 188 -15.90 19.88 -6.12
N TYR A 189 -15.06 20.59 -5.37
CA TYR A 189 -14.43 20.05 -4.16
C TYR A 189 -15.48 19.59 -3.15
N ILE A 190 -16.50 20.43 -2.87
CA ILE A 190 -17.59 20.09 -1.95
C ILE A 190 -18.35 18.87 -2.45
N ARG A 191 -18.72 18.86 -3.73
CA ARG A 191 -19.43 17.73 -4.34
C ARG A 191 -18.63 16.42 -4.23
N ASP A 192 -17.33 16.48 -4.53
CA ASP A 192 -16.47 15.31 -4.67
C ASP A 192 -15.94 14.80 -3.31
N ARG A 193 -15.92 15.65 -2.28
CA ARG A 193 -15.39 15.38 -0.95
C ARG A 193 -16.43 15.37 0.17
N GLY A 194 -17.65 15.81 -0.12
CA GLY A 194 -18.75 15.89 0.82
C GLY A 194 -18.68 17.03 1.82
N GLU A 195 -17.56 17.75 1.91
CA GLU A 195 -17.32 18.82 2.90
C GLU A 195 -16.47 19.95 2.32
N ASP A 196 -16.69 21.20 2.80
CA ASP A 196 -15.97 22.39 2.35
C ASP A 196 -14.67 22.63 3.15
N HIS A 197 -13.66 21.83 2.88
CA HIS A 197 -12.36 22.05 3.50
C HIS A 197 -11.34 22.73 2.58
N LEU A 198 -11.67 23.04 1.31
CA LEU A 198 -10.72 23.57 0.34
C LEU A 198 -9.98 24.83 0.84
N PRO A 199 -10.66 25.86 1.44
CA PRO A 199 -9.96 27.04 1.93
C PRO A 199 -8.92 26.72 3.01
N ALA A 200 -9.21 25.77 3.90
CA ALA A 200 -8.26 25.32 4.93
C ALA A 200 -7.11 24.54 4.33
N VAL A 201 -7.38 23.63 3.39
CA VAL A 201 -6.36 22.85 2.68
C VAL A 201 -5.40 23.78 1.95
N LEU A 202 -5.90 24.73 1.16
CA LEU A 202 -5.04 25.65 0.41
C LEU A 202 -4.17 26.50 1.33
N ARG A 203 -4.73 27.03 2.44
CA ARG A 203 -3.96 27.77 3.44
C ARG A 203 -2.84 26.93 4.05
N ASN A 204 -3.15 25.67 4.41
CA ASN A 204 -2.17 24.74 4.97
C ASN A 204 -1.07 24.41 3.95
N LEU A 205 -1.44 24.16 2.69
CA LEU A 205 -0.47 23.88 1.63
C LEU A 205 0.39 25.09 1.28
N ASP A 206 -0.16 26.30 1.30
CA ASP A 206 0.61 27.54 1.12
C ASP A 206 1.64 27.72 2.26
N TYR A 207 1.33 27.28 3.47
CA TYR A 207 2.28 27.27 4.59
C TYR A 207 3.39 26.24 4.40
N VAL A 208 3.07 25.07 3.88
CA VAL A 208 3.99 23.92 3.77
C VAL A 208 4.87 23.97 2.52
N LYS A 209 4.41 24.57 1.42
CA LYS A 209 4.98 24.41 0.06
C LYS A 209 6.47 24.70 -0.10
N SER A 210 7.06 25.51 0.80
CA SER A 210 8.50 25.84 0.81
C SER A 210 9.26 25.23 2.00
N ARG A 211 8.58 24.51 2.89
CA ARG A 211 9.14 23.98 4.14
C ARG A 211 9.62 22.53 3.98
N PRO A 212 10.66 22.10 4.68
CA PRO A 212 11.22 20.74 4.56
C PRO A 212 10.43 19.74 5.43
N LEU A 213 9.10 19.65 5.24
CA LEU A 213 8.25 18.74 6.03
C LEU A 213 8.56 17.27 5.78
N ALA A 214 8.92 16.93 4.54
CA ALA A 214 9.28 15.58 4.16
C ALA A 214 10.44 15.57 3.16
N LYS A 215 11.11 14.42 3.02
CA LYS A 215 12.12 14.20 1.97
C LYS A 215 11.48 14.22 0.59
N VAL A 216 10.33 13.54 0.45
CA VAL A 216 9.51 13.51 -0.76
C VAL A 216 8.15 14.10 -0.43
N MET A 217 7.74 15.11 -1.20
CA MET A 217 6.46 15.81 -1.03
C MET A 217 5.69 15.75 -2.34
N LYS A 218 4.48 15.19 -2.31
CA LYS A 218 3.63 15.06 -3.49
C LYS A 218 2.23 15.63 -3.27
N ILE A 219 1.64 16.11 -4.35
CA ILE A 219 0.20 16.32 -4.46
C ILE A 219 -0.31 15.35 -5.52
N VAL A 220 -1.29 14.53 -5.17
CA VAL A 220 -1.99 13.67 -6.12
C VAL A 220 -3.33 14.28 -6.47
N VAL A 221 -3.54 14.49 -7.76
CA VAL A 221 -4.81 14.92 -8.35
C VAL A 221 -5.55 13.65 -8.74
N LEU A 222 -6.60 13.31 -7.98
CA LEU A 222 -7.47 12.18 -8.26
C LEU A 222 -8.68 12.60 -9.06
N GLY A 223 -9.03 11.84 -10.09
CA GLY A 223 -10.22 12.08 -10.92
C GLY A 223 -10.53 10.89 -11.82
N THR A 224 -11.47 11.07 -12.72
CA THR A 224 -11.99 9.99 -13.59
C THR A 224 -11.26 9.86 -14.93
N GLY A 225 -10.25 10.69 -15.19
CA GLY A 225 -9.51 10.69 -16.46
C GLY A 225 -10.17 11.51 -17.57
N ASP A 226 -11.17 12.31 -17.22
CA ASP A 226 -11.88 13.21 -18.15
C ASP A 226 -11.19 14.58 -18.31
N ALA A 227 -11.75 15.45 -19.16
CA ALA A 227 -11.21 16.79 -19.42
C ALA A 227 -11.15 17.68 -18.17
N ASN A 228 -12.07 17.50 -17.20
CA ASN A 228 -12.01 18.24 -15.94
C ASN A 228 -10.81 17.80 -15.10
N HIS A 229 -10.53 16.50 -15.10
CA HIS A 229 -9.35 15.94 -14.41
C HIS A 229 -8.04 16.48 -15.01
N ASP A 230 -7.96 16.62 -16.35
CA ASP A 230 -6.81 17.21 -17.02
C ASP A 230 -6.66 18.69 -16.67
N ALA A 231 -7.73 19.47 -16.71
CA ALA A 231 -7.73 20.88 -16.34
C ALA A 231 -7.35 21.11 -14.87
N ASP A 232 -7.83 20.27 -13.96
CA ASP A 232 -7.46 20.30 -12.54
C ASP A 232 -5.98 19.99 -12.32
N PHE A 233 -5.45 19.01 -13.03
CA PHE A 233 -4.03 18.68 -12.97
C PHE A 233 -3.16 19.87 -13.45
N GLU A 234 -3.51 20.50 -14.56
CA GLU A 234 -2.82 21.69 -15.06
C GLU A 234 -2.89 22.84 -14.07
N ALA A 235 -4.07 23.15 -13.54
CA ALA A 235 -4.27 24.26 -12.61
C ALA A 235 -3.51 24.04 -11.28
N ILE A 236 -3.53 22.83 -10.73
CA ILE A 236 -2.81 22.49 -9.49
C ILE A 236 -1.30 22.51 -9.75
N THR A 237 -0.82 21.98 -10.88
CA THR A 237 0.59 22.03 -11.28
C THR A 237 1.08 23.47 -11.38
N ALA A 238 0.32 24.36 -12.01
CA ALA A 238 0.65 25.79 -12.14
C ALA A 238 0.69 26.47 -10.75
N ARG A 239 -0.28 26.17 -9.86
CA ARG A 239 -0.34 26.75 -8.51
C ARG A 239 0.87 26.38 -7.65
N PHE A 240 1.36 25.16 -7.76
CA PHE A 240 2.46 24.65 -6.95
C PHE A 240 3.81 24.62 -7.68
N ALA A 241 3.90 25.26 -8.86
CA ALA A 241 5.16 25.44 -9.59
C ALA A 241 6.22 26.12 -8.71
N GLY A 242 7.44 25.59 -8.73
CA GLY A 242 8.55 26.09 -7.90
C GLY A 242 8.45 25.79 -6.39
N SER A 243 7.42 25.08 -5.95
CA SER A 243 7.32 24.56 -4.58
C SER A 243 8.11 23.26 -4.40
N ARG A 244 8.11 22.72 -3.19
CA ARG A 244 8.68 21.39 -2.90
C ARG A 244 7.78 20.24 -3.31
N PHE A 245 6.56 20.51 -3.74
CA PHE A 245 5.61 19.47 -4.17
C PHE A 245 5.84 19.05 -5.63
N ALA A 246 5.98 17.76 -5.87
CA ALA A 246 5.74 17.17 -7.17
C ALA A 246 4.23 16.90 -7.32
N VAL A 247 3.66 17.29 -8.45
CA VAL A 247 2.22 17.08 -8.73
C VAL A 247 2.08 15.88 -9.66
N GLU A 248 1.24 14.92 -9.29
CA GLU A 248 0.97 13.71 -10.06
C GLU A 248 -0.54 13.56 -10.31
N ARG A 249 -0.90 12.95 -11.44
CA ARG A 249 -2.29 12.66 -11.80
C ARG A 249 -2.55 11.16 -11.70
N HIS A 250 -3.62 10.77 -10.99
CA HIS A 250 -4.04 9.39 -10.88
C HIS A 250 -5.54 9.24 -11.14
N VAL A 251 -5.93 8.20 -11.86
CA VAL A 251 -7.33 7.84 -12.05
C VAL A 251 -7.81 7.07 -10.81
N VAL A 252 -9.01 7.40 -10.36
CA VAL A 252 -9.66 6.67 -9.26
C VAL A 252 -9.99 5.23 -9.67
N MET A 253 -10.16 4.35 -8.71
CA MET A 253 -10.47 2.94 -8.92
C MET A 253 -11.63 2.48 -8.03
N ASP A 254 -12.24 1.39 -8.41
CA ASP A 254 -13.44 0.83 -7.79
C ASP A 254 -13.24 0.15 -6.43
N ARG A 255 -11.99 0.08 -5.94
CA ARG A 255 -11.66 -0.58 -4.67
C ARG A 255 -12.04 -2.06 -4.65
N ALA A 256 -11.63 -2.80 -5.68
CA ALA A 256 -11.94 -4.23 -5.84
C ALA A 256 -13.45 -4.53 -5.75
N GLY A 257 -14.24 -3.75 -6.50
CA GLY A 257 -15.69 -3.93 -6.61
C GLY A 257 -16.53 -3.19 -5.56
N TRP A 258 -15.91 -2.46 -4.62
CA TRP A 258 -16.63 -1.68 -3.61
C TRP A 258 -17.38 -0.47 -4.15
N LEU A 259 -16.81 0.17 -5.15
CA LEU A 259 -17.33 1.42 -5.72
C LEU A 259 -17.58 1.25 -7.22
N ASP A 260 -18.59 1.95 -7.73
CA ASP A 260 -18.82 2.03 -9.17
C ASP A 260 -18.16 3.29 -9.76
N VAL A 261 -16.82 3.37 -9.64
CA VAL A 261 -16.04 4.53 -10.10
C VAL A 261 -14.71 4.13 -10.72
N GLY A 262 -14.27 4.86 -11.72
CA GLY A 262 -12.93 4.80 -12.28
C GLY A 262 -12.52 3.47 -12.88
N LEU A 263 -11.28 3.05 -12.61
CA LEU A 263 -10.72 1.82 -13.15
C LEU A 263 -11.30 0.61 -12.44
N LYS A 264 -11.79 -0.35 -13.21
CA LYS A 264 -12.28 -1.64 -12.76
C LYS A 264 -12.05 -2.71 -13.83
N PRO A 265 -11.96 -4.00 -13.46
CA PRO A 265 -11.94 -5.08 -14.46
C PRO A 265 -13.27 -5.16 -15.22
N ASP A 266 -13.23 -5.55 -16.48
CA ASP A 266 -14.44 -5.77 -17.29
C ASP A 266 -15.27 -6.95 -16.78
N ALA A 267 -14.63 -7.95 -16.16
CA ALA A 267 -15.23 -9.11 -15.53
C ALA A 267 -14.33 -9.66 -14.43
N PRO A 268 -14.86 -10.47 -13.50
CA PRO A 268 -14.05 -11.12 -12.48
C PRO A 268 -12.91 -11.93 -13.08
N LYS A 269 -11.70 -11.69 -12.62
CA LYS A 269 -10.47 -12.31 -13.11
C LYS A 269 -10.41 -13.78 -12.71
N ARG A 270 -10.07 -14.62 -13.67
CA ARG A 270 -9.74 -16.03 -13.47
C ARG A 270 -8.22 -16.21 -13.56
N ASN A 271 -7.70 -17.38 -13.20
CA ASN A 271 -6.27 -17.72 -13.33
C ASN A 271 -5.34 -16.65 -12.72
N LEU A 272 -5.61 -16.27 -11.46
CA LEU A 272 -4.79 -15.30 -10.73
C LEU A 272 -3.31 -15.69 -10.77
N ALA A 273 -2.41 -14.71 -10.90
CA ALA A 273 -0.98 -14.91 -11.09
C ALA A 273 -0.12 -13.86 -10.36
N GLY A 274 -0.66 -13.16 -9.38
CA GLY A 274 0.07 -12.17 -8.61
C GLY A 274 -0.69 -10.84 -8.42
N CYS A 275 0.04 -9.87 -7.90
CA CYS A 275 -0.47 -8.52 -7.64
C CYS A 275 0.58 -7.48 -8.04
N ASP A 276 0.17 -6.46 -8.81
CA ASP A 276 1.01 -5.34 -9.28
C ASP A 276 0.71 -4.02 -8.55
N ASN A 277 0.20 -4.06 -7.34
CA ASN A 277 -0.07 -2.85 -6.58
C ASN A 277 1.14 -2.44 -5.74
N LEU A 278 1.96 -1.52 -6.23
CA LEU A 278 3.20 -1.07 -5.59
C LEU A 278 4.11 -2.27 -5.21
N GLY A 279 4.44 -3.10 -6.18
CA GLY A 279 5.08 -4.39 -5.99
C GLY A 279 4.02 -5.48 -5.78
N SER A 280 4.08 -6.20 -4.68
CA SER A 280 3.10 -7.25 -4.37
C SER A 280 2.54 -7.06 -2.96
N ARG A 281 1.28 -6.66 -2.85
CA ARG A 281 0.64 -6.43 -1.55
C ARG A 281 0.77 -7.63 -0.60
N PRO A 282 0.40 -8.85 -0.96
CA PRO A 282 0.43 -9.98 -0.02
C PRO A 282 1.85 -10.40 0.41
N LEU A 283 2.87 -10.00 -0.34
CA LEU A 283 4.27 -10.37 -0.06
C LEU A 283 5.07 -9.25 0.60
N GLN A 284 4.71 -7.98 0.34
CA GLN A 284 5.54 -6.84 0.68
C GLN A 284 4.86 -5.84 1.62
N HIS A 285 3.55 -5.97 1.86
CA HIS A 285 2.81 -5.02 2.68
C HIS A 285 2.13 -5.68 3.87
N LEU A 286 1.94 -4.91 4.92
CA LEU A 286 1.11 -5.28 6.08
C LEU A 286 0.13 -4.14 6.35
N HIS A 287 -1.17 -4.46 6.35
CA HIS A 287 -2.24 -3.51 6.62
C HIS A 287 -2.83 -3.79 7.99
N ILE A 288 -2.75 -2.82 8.89
CA ILE A 288 -3.12 -2.96 10.30
C ILE A 288 -4.25 -1.98 10.60
N THR A 289 -5.40 -2.51 11.05
CA THR A 289 -6.56 -1.72 11.45
C THR A 289 -6.35 -1.08 12.83
N PRO A 290 -7.15 -0.09 13.22
CA PRO A 290 -7.02 0.51 14.55
C PRO A 290 -7.28 -0.48 15.70
N ARG A 291 -7.99 -1.58 15.44
CA ARG A 291 -8.23 -2.67 16.39
C ARG A 291 -7.06 -3.63 16.54
N GLY A 292 -6.05 -3.52 15.65
CA GLY A 292 -4.87 -4.40 15.63
C GLY A 292 -5.02 -5.62 14.74
N GLU A 293 -6.16 -5.77 14.07
CA GLU A 293 -6.34 -6.79 13.06
C GLU A 293 -5.50 -6.47 11.83
N CYS A 294 -4.92 -7.50 11.24
CA CYS A 294 -4.19 -7.37 9.99
C CYS A 294 -5.06 -7.91 8.86
N VAL A 295 -5.22 -7.14 7.80
CA VAL A 295 -5.99 -7.52 6.61
C VAL A 295 -5.09 -7.73 5.40
N LEU A 296 -5.55 -8.51 4.43
CA LEU A 296 -4.78 -8.88 3.24
C LEU A 296 -4.26 -7.67 2.46
N CYS A 297 -5.11 -6.65 2.29
CA CYS A 297 -4.84 -5.53 1.41
C CYS A 297 -5.63 -4.28 1.83
N CYS A 298 -5.18 -3.10 1.40
CA CYS A 298 -5.92 -1.86 1.58
C CYS A 298 -7.22 -1.77 0.74
N GLU A 299 -7.48 -2.69 -0.17
CA GLU A 299 -8.75 -2.75 -0.90
C GLU A 299 -9.82 -3.54 -0.12
N ASP A 300 -9.44 -4.26 0.95
CA ASP A 300 -10.32 -5.01 1.84
C ASP A 300 -10.97 -4.09 2.88
N TYR A 301 -11.92 -3.28 2.44
CA TYR A 301 -12.58 -2.30 3.29
C TYR A 301 -13.45 -2.91 4.38
N ASP A 302 -14.06 -4.07 4.11
CA ASP A 302 -14.93 -4.82 5.05
C ASP A 302 -14.16 -5.57 6.10
N GLU A 303 -12.81 -5.60 5.99
CA GLU A 303 -11.99 -6.42 6.86
C GLU A 303 -12.38 -7.93 6.78
N LYS A 304 -12.79 -8.39 5.58
CA LYS A 304 -13.24 -9.77 5.32
C LYS A 304 -12.08 -10.76 5.32
N TYR A 305 -10.90 -10.32 4.90
CA TYR A 305 -9.72 -11.17 4.73
C TYR A 305 -8.69 -10.90 5.83
N VAL A 306 -9.09 -11.14 7.08
CA VAL A 306 -8.21 -11.00 8.26
C VAL A 306 -7.14 -12.08 8.21
N VAL A 307 -5.87 -11.68 8.30
CA VAL A 307 -4.68 -12.54 8.25
C VAL A 307 -3.97 -12.68 9.61
N GLY A 308 -4.43 -11.96 10.63
CA GLY A 308 -3.93 -12.04 11.99
C GLY A 308 -4.42 -10.91 12.87
N ASP A 309 -4.05 -10.95 14.15
CA ASP A 309 -4.47 -9.98 15.18
C ASP A 309 -3.28 -9.64 16.08
N LEU A 310 -2.73 -8.43 15.93
CA LEU A 310 -1.57 -7.97 16.71
C LEU A 310 -1.89 -7.67 18.18
N THR A 311 -3.13 -7.84 18.61
CA THR A 311 -3.42 -7.89 20.06
C THR A 311 -2.97 -9.21 20.68
N ARG A 312 -2.82 -10.27 19.89
CA ARG A 312 -2.48 -11.65 20.29
C ARG A 312 -1.21 -12.16 19.62
N ASN A 313 -0.99 -11.81 18.36
CA ASN A 313 0.12 -12.26 17.54
C ASN A 313 1.25 -11.23 17.50
N THR A 314 2.43 -11.70 17.15
CA THR A 314 3.53 -10.84 16.69
C THR A 314 3.43 -10.56 15.20
N VAL A 315 4.12 -9.52 14.73
CA VAL A 315 4.22 -9.20 13.29
C VAL A 315 4.80 -10.39 12.52
N ALA A 316 5.80 -11.07 13.05
CA ALA A 316 6.40 -12.25 12.43
C ALA A 316 5.40 -13.41 12.32
N GLU A 317 4.63 -13.70 13.38
CA GLU A 317 3.60 -14.75 13.36
C GLU A 317 2.50 -14.45 12.34
N VAL A 318 2.12 -13.19 12.14
CA VAL A 318 1.16 -12.81 11.09
C VAL A 318 1.77 -13.01 9.70
N LEU A 319 2.98 -12.50 9.47
CA LEU A 319 3.65 -12.59 8.17
C LEU A 319 3.95 -14.02 7.73
N GLU A 320 4.18 -14.94 8.68
CA GLU A 320 4.46 -16.36 8.44
C GLU A 320 3.24 -17.26 8.73
N GLY A 321 2.09 -16.64 9.06
CA GLY A 321 0.87 -17.35 9.43
C GLY A 321 0.23 -18.10 8.27
N ALA A 322 -0.55 -19.13 8.61
CA ALA A 322 -1.21 -19.99 7.64
C ALA A 322 -2.28 -19.23 6.83
N GLU A 323 -2.98 -18.30 7.45
CA GLU A 323 -4.02 -17.49 6.83
C GLU A 323 -3.44 -16.64 5.68
N LEU A 324 -2.39 -15.85 5.95
CA LEU A 324 -1.71 -15.05 4.92
C LEU A 324 -1.02 -15.94 3.89
N GLY A 325 -0.42 -17.07 4.33
CA GLY A 325 0.16 -18.05 3.43
C GLY A 325 -0.81 -18.64 2.44
N THR A 326 -2.02 -18.96 2.87
CA THR A 326 -3.11 -19.45 2.00
C THR A 326 -3.54 -18.38 1.01
N MET A 327 -3.73 -17.14 1.47
CA MET A 327 -4.12 -16.03 0.59
C MET A 327 -3.04 -15.68 -0.43
N ARG A 328 -1.74 -15.78 -0.07
CA ARG A 328 -0.64 -15.67 -1.04
C ARG A 328 -0.74 -16.70 -2.16
N LYS A 329 -1.05 -17.95 -1.81
CA LYS A 329 -1.23 -19.02 -2.81
C LYS A 329 -2.41 -18.74 -3.71
N TRP A 330 -3.52 -18.22 -3.20
CA TRP A 330 -4.68 -17.80 -4.01
C TRP A 330 -4.35 -16.66 -4.97
N VAL A 331 -3.69 -15.60 -4.45
CA VAL A 331 -3.31 -14.44 -5.28
C VAL A 331 -2.38 -14.85 -6.42
N TYR A 332 -1.52 -15.83 -6.19
CA TYR A 332 -0.54 -16.30 -7.18
C TYR A 332 -1.00 -17.54 -7.99
N GLY A 333 -2.23 -18.00 -7.78
CA GLY A 333 -2.79 -19.16 -8.49
C GLY A 333 -2.03 -20.46 -8.25
N ILE A 334 -1.38 -20.59 -7.09
CA ILE A 334 -0.75 -21.83 -6.62
C ILE A 334 -1.84 -22.80 -6.13
N GLU A 335 -2.85 -22.25 -5.48
CA GLU A 335 -4.10 -22.90 -5.12
C GLU A 335 -5.25 -22.07 -5.68
N GLU A 336 -6.37 -22.74 -6.02
CA GLU A 336 -7.53 -22.04 -6.55
C GLU A 336 -8.18 -21.17 -5.47
N ALA A 337 -8.39 -19.89 -5.80
CA ALA A 337 -9.08 -18.95 -4.92
C ALA A 337 -10.60 -19.17 -4.97
N PRO A 338 -11.32 -18.89 -3.87
CA PRO A 338 -12.79 -18.85 -3.86
C PRO A 338 -13.35 -17.94 -4.97
N ASP A 339 -14.56 -18.23 -5.44
CA ASP A 339 -15.20 -17.45 -6.51
C ASP A 339 -15.43 -15.98 -6.09
N ASP A 340 -15.66 -15.72 -4.80
CA ASP A 340 -15.90 -14.40 -4.21
C ASP A 340 -14.62 -13.74 -3.66
N PHE A 341 -13.43 -14.25 -4.02
CA PHE A 341 -12.17 -13.69 -3.56
C PHE A 341 -11.92 -12.32 -4.18
N MET A 342 -11.75 -11.30 -3.34
CA MET A 342 -11.66 -9.88 -3.74
C MET A 342 -10.65 -9.57 -4.86
N CYS A 343 -9.58 -10.34 -4.97
CA CYS A 343 -8.58 -10.12 -6.03
C CYS A 343 -9.13 -10.45 -7.44
N ARG A 344 -10.23 -11.17 -7.55
CA ARG A 344 -10.90 -11.40 -8.85
C ARG A 344 -11.51 -10.12 -9.42
N ASP A 345 -11.92 -9.19 -8.55
CA ASP A 345 -12.49 -7.89 -8.94
C ASP A 345 -11.47 -6.73 -8.87
N CYS A 346 -10.20 -7.04 -8.61
CA CYS A 346 -9.16 -6.02 -8.44
C CYS A 346 -8.41 -5.73 -9.75
N VAL A 347 -8.27 -4.44 -10.11
CA VAL A 347 -7.52 -4.00 -11.31
C VAL A 347 -6.05 -4.42 -11.24
N PHE A 348 -5.46 -4.48 -10.05
CA PHE A 348 -4.04 -4.80 -9.84
C PHE A 348 -3.73 -6.30 -9.81
N ALA A 349 -4.75 -7.17 -9.77
CA ALA A 349 -4.49 -8.60 -9.84
C ALA A 349 -3.96 -8.97 -11.23
N ARG A 350 -2.86 -9.72 -11.25
CA ARG A 350 -2.31 -10.33 -12.47
C ARG A 350 -3.07 -11.61 -12.79
N THR A 351 -3.12 -11.95 -14.07
CA THR A 351 -3.68 -13.22 -14.55
C THR A 351 -2.70 -13.90 -15.49
N ARG A 352 -2.77 -15.23 -15.57
CA ARG A 352 -2.18 -15.99 -16.67
C ARG A 352 -3.17 -15.98 -17.83
N GLU A 353 -2.68 -15.80 -19.04
CA GLU A 353 -3.46 -15.96 -20.27
C GLU A 353 -3.98 -17.40 -20.42
#